data_aa36bc6cc0f5a357128e8e2838c488cc
#
_entry.id   aa36bc6cc0f5a357128e8e2838c488cc
#
_cell.length_a   1.000
_cell.length_b   1.000
_cell.length_c   1.000
_cell.angle_alpha   90.00
_cell.angle_beta   90.00
_cell.angle_gamma   90.00
#
_symmetry.space_group_name_H-M   'P 1'
#
loop_
_entity.id
_entity.type
_entity.pdbx_description
1 polymer ?
#
loop_
_entity_poly.entity_id
_entity_poly.type
_entity_poly.pdbx_seq_one_letter_code
_entity_poly.pdbx_strand_id
1 'polypeptide(L)'
;IPKVGEAPISVSGFGDGYLEFTIRSVGKVTDKIFTLQPGDTLFLRGSYGKGWPVEKLKGKNVIIVAGGTGLSPVKAVVDYFAKNMVHRESKTVGMIVPDVTDFKDENSVLFKDELALWKEKFEAIYTLDKGEKEGFENGLVTTHLAKLPFEKFGDNYEVIIVGPPMMMKFTSLEFVKLGVPEEKIYVSFERKMSCAVGKCGHCRVDETYVCLEGPVFNYTKAKDLLD
;
A
#
# COMPACT_ATOMS: atom_id res chain seq x y z
N ILE A 1 5.77 6.76 22.25
CA ILE A 1 5.52 6.28 23.63
C ILE A 1 6.63 6.84 24.50
N PRO A 2 6.33 7.62 25.56
CA PRO A 2 7.35 8.18 26.46
C PRO A 2 8.33 7.12 26.97
N LYS A 3 9.62 7.43 26.96
CA LYS A 3 10.72 6.55 27.38
C LYS A 3 10.93 5.26 26.57
N VAL A 4 10.08 4.98 25.57
CA VAL A 4 10.21 3.82 24.70
C VAL A 4 10.69 4.22 23.32
N GLY A 5 10.11 5.26 22.75
CA GLY A 5 10.43 5.78 21.42
C GLY A 5 9.19 6.02 20.57
N GLU A 6 9.43 6.17 19.28
CA GLU A 6 8.41 6.34 18.26
C GLU A 6 8.73 5.52 17.00
N ALA A 7 7.73 5.22 16.23
CA ALA A 7 7.85 4.53 14.96
C ALA A 7 6.93 5.21 13.93
N PRO A 8 7.34 5.30 12.65
CA PRO A 8 6.45 5.73 11.58
C PRO A 8 5.42 4.64 11.30
N ILE A 9 4.15 5.01 11.30
CA ILE A 9 3.03 4.11 11.00
C ILE A 9 2.12 4.81 9.99
N SER A 10 1.79 4.12 8.93
CA SER A 10 0.85 4.61 7.93
C SER A 10 -0.57 4.57 8.46
N VAL A 11 -1.38 5.58 8.12
CA VAL A 11 -2.81 5.58 8.39
C VAL A 11 -3.47 4.56 7.47
N SER A 12 -4.16 3.56 8.03
CA SER A 12 -4.88 2.53 7.27
C SER A 12 -6.36 2.85 7.07
N GLY A 13 -6.91 3.76 7.87
CA GLY A 13 -8.27 4.23 7.73
C GLY A 13 -8.53 5.47 8.58
N PHE A 14 -9.65 6.12 8.32
CA PHE A 14 -10.10 7.25 9.12
C PHE A 14 -11.61 7.45 8.98
N GLY A 15 -12.18 8.13 9.96
CA GLY A 15 -13.58 8.52 9.98
C GLY A 15 -13.78 9.76 10.86
N ASP A 16 -15.05 10.07 11.17
CA ASP A 16 -15.35 11.17 12.05
C ASP A 16 -14.87 10.88 13.48
N GLY A 17 -13.87 11.64 13.91
CA GLY A 17 -13.29 11.54 15.25
C GLY A 17 -12.31 10.40 15.49
N TYR A 18 -11.90 9.64 14.47
CA TYR A 18 -10.90 8.57 14.64
C TYR A 18 -9.92 8.42 13.47
N LEU A 19 -8.75 7.84 13.80
CA LEU A 19 -7.77 7.31 12.85
C LEU A 19 -7.58 5.81 13.11
N GLU A 20 -7.40 5.05 12.03
CA GLU A 20 -7.10 3.62 12.07
C GLU A 20 -5.66 3.37 11.67
N PHE A 21 -4.99 2.51 12.42
CA PHE A 21 -3.63 2.08 12.16
C PHE A 21 -3.55 0.56 12.21
N THR A 22 -2.88 -0.02 11.23
CA THR A 22 -2.56 -1.45 11.23
C THR A 22 -1.10 -1.61 11.58
N ILE A 23 -0.81 -2.26 12.69
CA ILE A 23 0.52 -2.33 13.29
C ILE A 23 0.93 -3.79 13.47
N ARG A 24 2.14 -4.14 13.04
CA ARG A 24 2.78 -5.43 13.33
C ARG A 24 3.78 -5.25 14.47
N SER A 25 3.80 -6.20 15.41
CA SER A 25 4.80 -6.25 16.47
C SER A 25 6.14 -6.71 15.89
N VAL A 26 7.11 -5.79 15.77
CA VAL A 26 8.41 -6.03 15.14
C VAL A 26 9.57 -5.41 15.90
N GLY A 27 9.33 -4.86 17.08
CA GLY A 27 10.38 -4.28 17.91
C GLY A 27 9.84 -3.40 19.02
N LYS A 28 10.75 -2.85 19.82
CA LYS A 28 10.50 -2.22 21.11
C LYS A 28 9.27 -1.30 21.18
N VAL A 29 9.07 -0.46 20.17
CA VAL A 29 7.95 0.50 20.15
C VAL A 29 6.65 -0.22 19.87
N THR A 30 6.61 -1.05 18.81
CA THR A 30 5.41 -1.81 18.42
C THR A 30 5.05 -2.85 19.46
N ASP A 31 6.02 -3.54 20.07
CA ASP A 31 5.78 -4.49 21.18
C ASP A 31 5.10 -3.79 22.35
N LYS A 32 5.54 -2.55 22.66
CA LYS A 32 4.89 -1.77 23.72
C LYS A 32 3.48 -1.35 23.34
N ILE A 33 3.21 -1.01 22.08
CA ILE A 33 1.86 -0.72 21.61
C ILE A 33 0.93 -1.94 21.84
N PHE A 34 1.41 -3.15 21.57
CA PHE A 34 0.64 -4.39 21.79
C PHE A 34 0.32 -4.69 23.26
N THR A 35 0.91 -3.99 24.21
CA THR A 35 0.52 -4.09 25.64
C THR A 35 -0.59 -3.14 26.05
N LEU A 36 -1.00 -2.21 25.16
CA LEU A 36 -2.06 -1.25 25.45
C LEU A 36 -3.43 -1.94 25.43
N GLN A 37 -4.32 -1.40 26.25
CA GLN A 37 -5.71 -1.87 26.33
C GLN A 37 -6.66 -0.78 25.81
N PRO A 38 -7.87 -1.15 25.38
CA PRO A 38 -8.89 -0.16 25.03
C PRO A 38 -9.07 0.89 26.15
N GLY A 39 -8.99 2.17 25.77
CA GLY A 39 -9.01 3.30 26.70
C GLY A 39 -7.64 3.86 27.06
N ASP A 40 -6.56 3.15 26.74
CA ASP A 40 -5.21 3.67 26.94
C ASP A 40 -4.89 4.81 25.95
N THR A 41 -3.99 5.72 26.36
CA THR A 41 -3.61 6.87 25.56
C THR A 41 -2.36 6.59 24.74
N LEU A 42 -2.42 6.85 23.44
CA LEU A 42 -1.29 6.85 22.52
C LEU A 42 -1.04 8.28 22.00
N PHE A 43 0.20 8.74 22.07
CA PHE A 43 0.58 10.05 21.54
C PHE A 43 1.02 9.91 20.08
N LEU A 44 0.46 10.77 19.23
CA LEU A 44 0.77 10.85 17.81
C LEU A 44 1.38 12.20 17.48
N ARG A 45 2.23 12.23 16.49
CA ARG A 45 2.67 13.47 15.83
C ARG A 45 2.66 13.26 14.32
N GLY A 46 2.35 14.28 13.56
CA GLY A 46 2.22 14.22 12.09
C GLY A 46 0.94 14.94 11.65
N SER A 47 0.46 14.71 10.47
CA SER A 47 0.96 13.80 9.43
C SER A 47 2.23 14.32 8.78
N TYR A 48 3.09 13.42 8.29
CA TYR A 48 4.34 13.76 7.62
C TYR A 48 4.38 13.18 6.21
N GLY A 49 5.14 13.84 5.33
CA GLY A 49 5.36 13.38 3.97
C GLY A 49 4.20 13.61 3.02
N LYS A 50 4.29 12.99 1.84
CA LYS A 50 3.28 13.05 0.78
C LYS A 50 2.60 11.69 0.64
N GLY A 51 1.28 11.68 0.77
CA GLY A 51 0.45 10.49 0.59
C GLY A 51 0.08 10.24 -0.88
N TRP A 52 -0.85 9.31 -1.06
CA TRP A 52 -1.38 8.97 -2.38
C TRP A 52 -2.08 10.16 -3.04
N PRO A 53 -1.90 10.38 -4.35
CA PRO A 53 -2.46 11.54 -5.06
C PRO A 53 -3.95 11.32 -5.38
N VAL A 54 -4.79 11.18 -4.37
CA VAL A 54 -6.22 10.78 -4.50
C VAL A 54 -6.98 11.68 -5.47
N GLU A 55 -6.71 13.00 -5.47
CA GLU A 55 -7.36 13.93 -6.39
C GLU A 55 -7.04 13.62 -7.86
N LYS A 56 -5.80 13.20 -8.15
CA LYS A 56 -5.40 12.78 -9.51
C LYS A 56 -6.02 11.44 -9.91
N LEU A 57 -6.33 10.59 -8.93
CA LEU A 57 -6.92 9.27 -9.15
C LEU A 57 -8.44 9.31 -9.39
N LYS A 58 -9.11 10.41 -9.00
CA LYS A 58 -10.55 10.57 -9.18
C LYS A 58 -10.94 10.51 -10.67
N GLY A 59 -11.97 9.71 -10.96
CA GLY A 59 -12.48 9.54 -12.33
C GLY A 59 -11.61 8.68 -13.24
N LYS A 60 -10.55 8.06 -12.70
CA LYS A 60 -9.69 7.12 -13.44
C LYS A 60 -9.93 5.68 -13.01
N ASN A 61 -9.51 4.75 -13.84
CA ASN A 61 -9.32 3.37 -13.44
C ASN A 61 -8.05 3.30 -12.59
N VAL A 62 -8.11 2.68 -11.42
CA VAL A 62 -6.95 2.58 -10.54
C VAL A 62 -6.58 1.11 -10.38
N ILE A 63 -5.36 0.77 -10.78
CA ILE A 63 -4.80 -0.56 -10.58
C ILE A 63 -3.98 -0.50 -9.30
N ILE A 64 -4.30 -1.36 -8.32
CA ILE A 64 -3.60 -1.40 -7.03
C ILE A 64 -2.94 -2.76 -6.88
N VAL A 65 -1.63 -2.76 -6.69
CA VAL A 65 -0.84 -3.94 -6.37
C VAL A 65 -0.25 -3.75 -4.99
N ALA A 66 -0.74 -4.52 -4.01
CA ALA A 66 -0.33 -4.37 -2.63
C ALA A 66 0.15 -5.70 -2.05
N GLY A 67 1.38 -5.77 -1.56
CA GLY A 67 1.99 -6.98 -1.02
C GLY A 67 2.08 -7.00 0.51
N GLY A 68 1.58 -8.04 1.14
CA GLY A 68 1.68 -8.28 2.58
C GLY A 68 1.18 -7.09 3.42
N THR A 69 2.01 -6.57 4.32
CA THR A 69 1.69 -5.39 5.13
C THR A 69 1.53 -4.10 4.33
N GLY A 70 1.97 -4.07 3.07
CA GLY A 70 1.76 -2.95 2.15
C GLY A 70 0.29 -2.67 1.83
N LEU A 71 -0.61 -3.62 2.10
CA LEU A 71 -2.04 -3.38 1.99
C LEU A 71 -2.54 -2.31 2.98
N SER A 72 -1.92 -2.22 4.16
CA SER A 72 -2.29 -1.24 5.19
C SER A 72 -2.20 0.22 4.72
N PRO A 73 -1.09 0.73 4.14
CA PRO A 73 -1.00 2.11 3.71
C PRO A 73 -1.88 2.46 2.50
N VAL A 74 -2.45 1.48 1.80
CA VAL A 74 -3.34 1.73 0.67
C VAL A 74 -4.81 1.44 0.99
N LYS A 75 -5.11 0.79 2.11
CA LYS A 75 -6.49 0.46 2.54
C LYS A 75 -7.41 1.67 2.50
N ALA A 76 -6.99 2.80 3.07
CA ALA A 76 -7.80 4.02 3.08
C ALA A 76 -8.17 4.51 1.66
N VAL A 77 -7.30 4.31 0.67
CA VAL A 77 -7.57 4.62 -0.74
C VAL A 77 -8.58 3.66 -1.33
N VAL A 78 -8.43 2.36 -1.08
CA VAL A 78 -9.39 1.33 -1.53
C VAL A 78 -10.76 1.60 -0.96
N ASP A 79 -10.86 1.85 0.35
CA ASP A 79 -12.11 2.16 1.04
C ASP A 79 -12.77 3.45 0.52
N TYR A 80 -11.95 4.47 0.22
CA TYR A 80 -12.44 5.70 -0.40
C TYR A 80 -13.11 5.42 -1.75
N PHE A 81 -12.47 4.66 -2.63
CA PHE A 81 -13.06 4.27 -3.91
C PHE A 81 -14.27 3.36 -3.71
N ALA A 82 -14.21 2.38 -2.82
CA ALA A 82 -15.32 1.48 -2.52
C ALA A 82 -16.59 2.22 -2.04
N LYS A 83 -16.43 3.30 -1.28
CA LYS A 83 -17.54 4.14 -0.80
C LYS A 83 -18.08 5.09 -1.87
N ASN A 84 -17.22 5.60 -2.76
CA ASN A 84 -17.58 6.66 -3.70
C ASN A 84 -17.96 6.16 -5.10
N MET A 85 -17.88 4.85 -5.38
CA MET A 85 -18.24 4.26 -6.66
C MET A 85 -19.74 4.06 -6.89
N VAL A 86 -20.60 4.42 -5.93
CA VAL A 86 -22.06 4.12 -5.94
C VAL A 86 -22.82 4.83 -7.08
N HIS A 87 -22.23 5.78 -7.80
CA HIS A 87 -22.96 6.61 -8.77
C HIS A 87 -22.28 6.89 -10.12
N ARG A 88 -21.28 6.14 -10.56
CA ARG A 88 -20.68 6.40 -11.88
C ARG A 88 -20.30 5.13 -12.63
N GLU A 89 -20.74 5.10 -13.87
CA GLU A 89 -20.34 4.12 -14.90
C GLU A 89 -18.83 3.97 -14.95
N SER A 90 -18.40 2.74 -14.99
CA SER A 90 -17.03 2.23 -15.02
C SER A 90 -16.24 2.50 -13.75
N LYS A 91 -15.72 1.43 -13.07
CA LYS A 91 -14.29 1.53 -12.94
C LYS A 91 -13.75 0.39 -12.15
N THR A 92 -13.03 -0.36 -12.84
CA THR A 92 -12.32 -1.50 -12.36
C THR A 92 -11.17 -1.01 -11.49
N VAL A 93 -11.19 -1.34 -10.21
CA VAL A 93 -9.98 -1.39 -9.42
C VAL A 93 -9.46 -2.81 -9.54
N GLY A 94 -8.46 -3.00 -10.39
CA GLY A 94 -7.72 -4.25 -10.39
C GLY A 94 -6.87 -4.30 -9.13
N MET A 95 -7.23 -5.12 -8.15
CA MET A 95 -6.44 -5.29 -6.95
C MET A 95 -5.78 -6.66 -6.97
N ILE A 96 -4.45 -6.68 -7.00
CA ILE A 96 -3.67 -7.88 -6.79
C ILE A 96 -3.04 -7.74 -5.42
N VAL A 97 -3.44 -8.60 -4.49
CA VAL A 97 -2.85 -8.67 -3.16
C VAL A 97 -2.02 -9.95 -3.10
N PRO A 98 -0.71 -9.90 -3.35
CA PRO A 98 0.14 -11.04 -3.08
C PRO A 98 0.26 -11.22 -1.57
N ASP A 99 0.08 -12.42 -1.11
CA ASP A 99 0.52 -12.80 0.22
C ASP A 99 2.04 -12.98 0.16
N VAL A 100 2.76 -11.96 0.58
CA VAL A 100 4.22 -12.06 0.68
C VAL A 100 4.56 -12.79 1.96
N THR A 101 5.13 -13.92 1.78
CA THR A 101 5.53 -14.98 2.69
C THR A 101 6.38 -14.57 3.90
N ASP A 102 5.83 -13.76 4.81
CA ASP A 102 6.20 -13.79 6.22
C ASP A 102 4.99 -14.23 7.09
N PHE A 103 3.86 -14.47 6.47
CA PHE A 103 2.68 -15.00 7.14
C PHE A 103 2.68 -16.52 7.02
N LYS A 104 3.02 -17.17 8.12
CA LYS A 104 3.22 -18.63 8.18
C LYS A 104 1.92 -19.44 8.14
N ASP A 105 0.75 -18.78 8.15
CA ASP A 105 -0.54 -19.46 8.19
C ASP A 105 -1.70 -18.58 7.67
N GLU A 106 -2.85 -19.20 7.44
CA GLU A 106 -4.10 -18.58 7.00
C GLU A 106 -4.61 -17.46 7.94
N ASN A 107 -4.17 -17.42 9.19
CA ASN A 107 -4.57 -16.43 10.19
C ASN A 107 -3.86 -15.09 9.98
N SER A 108 -2.82 -15.09 9.20
CA SER A 108 -1.97 -13.92 8.91
C SER A 108 -2.51 -13.00 7.82
N VAL A 109 -3.54 -13.42 7.08
CA VAL A 109 -4.17 -12.57 6.04
C VAL A 109 -4.85 -11.38 6.71
N LEU A 110 -4.40 -10.17 6.33
CA LEU A 110 -4.97 -8.91 6.82
C LEU A 110 -6.32 -8.63 6.16
N PHE A 111 -7.22 -7.96 6.88
CA PHE A 111 -8.46 -7.39 6.34
C PHE A 111 -9.37 -8.43 5.66
N LYS A 112 -9.55 -9.61 6.25
CA LYS A 112 -10.33 -10.72 5.65
C LYS A 112 -11.75 -10.31 5.23
N ASP A 113 -12.42 -9.55 6.07
CA ASP A 113 -13.80 -9.09 5.81
C ASP A 113 -13.81 -8.04 4.70
N GLU A 114 -12.84 -7.11 4.72
CA GLU A 114 -12.68 -6.11 3.69
C GLU A 114 -12.29 -6.73 2.35
N LEU A 115 -11.42 -7.76 2.33
CA LEU A 115 -11.07 -8.46 1.09
C LEU A 115 -12.29 -9.09 0.43
N ALA A 116 -13.19 -9.70 1.21
CA ALA A 116 -14.44 -10.25 0.69
C ALA A 116 -15.31 -9.14 0.08
N LEU A 117 -15.49 -8.02 0.81
CA LEU A 117 -16.24 -6.87 0.33
C LEU A 117 -15.62 -6.22 -0.92
N TRP A 118 -14.30 -6.11 -0.99
CA TRP A 118 -13.60 -5.56 -2.15
C TRP A 118 -13.73 -6.46 -3.38
N LYS A 119 -13.72 -7.78 -3.19
CA LYS A 119 -13.94 -8.74 -4.30
C LYS A 119 -15.33 -8.62 -4.92
N GLU A 120 -16.34 -8.21 -4.15
CA GLU A 120 -17.69 -7.93 -4.68
C GLU A 120 -17.75 -6.63 -5.47
N LYS A 121 -16.90 -5.64 -5.12
CA LYS A 121 -16.94 -4.29 -5.72
C LYS A 121 -15.94 -4.09 -6.85
N PHE A 122 -14.86 -4.85 -6.87
CA PHE A 122 -13.73 -4.69 -7.76
C PHE A 122 -13.34 -5.99 -8.45
N GLU A 123 -12.70 -5.90 -9.60
CA GLU A 123 -11.98 -7.04 -10.19
C GLU A 123 -10.72 -7.30 -9.35
N ALA A 124 -10.83 -8.16 -8.33
CA ALA A 124 -9.74 -8.48 -7.42
C ALA A 124 -9.15 -9.85 -7.69
N ILE A 125 -7.83 -9.92 -7.82
CA ILE A 125 -7.05 -11.16 -7.88
C ILE A 125 -6.24 -11.23 -6.59
N TYR A 126 -6.47 -12.24 -5.79
CA TYR A 126 -5.69 -12.52 -4.58
C TYR A 126 -4.71 -13.64 -4.89
N THR A 127 -3.44 -13.46 -4.56
CA THR A 127 -2.38 -14.44 -4.87
C THR A 127 -1.66 -14.89 -3.61
N LEU A 128 -1.17 -16.13 -3.63
CA LEU A 128 -0.27 -16.70 -2.64
C LEU A 128 1.03 -17.10 -3.35
N ASP A 129 2.16 -16.73 -2.80
CA ASP A 129 3.46 -17.18 -3.32
C ASP A 129 3.64 -18.70 -3.12
N LYS A 130 3.10 -19.23 -2.01
CA LYS A 130 3.12 -20.66 -1.66
C LYS A 130 1.85 -21.06 -0.89
N GLY A 131 1.44 -22.30 -1.08
CA GLY A 131 0.27 -22.85 -0.40
C GLY A 131 -0.98 -22.80 -1.28
N GLU A 132 -2.09 -23.29 -0.73
CA GLU A 132 -3.40 -23.28 -1.38
C GLU A 132 -4.41 -22.68 -0.42
N LYS A 133 -5.23 -21.76 -0.93
CA LYS A 133 -6.33 -21.16 -0.20
C LYS A 133 -7.47 -20.89 -1.17
N GLU A 134 -8.67 -21.24 -0.75
CA GLU A 134 -9.88 -20.98 -1.54
C GLU A 134 -10.01 -19.47 -1.85
N GLY A 135 -10.20 -19.17 -3.13
CA GLY A 135 -10.33 -17.79 -3.61
C GLY A 135 -9.01 -17.06 -3.87
N PHE A 136 -7.87 -17.73 -3.70
CA PHE A 136 -6.53 -17.22 -4.03
C PHE A 136 -5.93 -18.00 -5.19
N GLU A 137 -5.15 -17.32 -6.02
CA GLU A 137 -4.36 -17.91 -7.10
C GLU A 137 -2.91 -18.11 -6.65
N ASN A 138 -2.25 -19.15 -7.15
CA ASN A 138 -0.85 -19.40 -6.84
C ASN A 138 0.07 -18.65 -7.78
N GLY A 139 1.20 -18.19 -7.26
CA GLY A 139 2.28 -17.58 -8.02
C GLY A 139 2.56 -16.12 -7.65
N LEU A 140 3.70 -15.66 -8.14
CA LEU A 140 4.13 -14.28 -7.92
C LEU A 140 3.17 -13.29 -8.58
N VAL A 141 2.98 -12.14 -7.96
CA VAL A 141 2.12 -11.06 -8.46
C VAL A 141 2.42 -10.71 -9.93
N THR A 142 3.68 -10.71 -10.31
CA THR A 142 4.13 -10.37 -11.68
C THR A 142 3.56 -11.30 -12.74
N THR A 143 3.27 -12.56 -12.41
CA THR A 143 2.68 -13.53 -13.36
C THR A 143 1.18 -13.28 -13.62
N HIS A 144 0.54 -12.50 -12.76
CA HIS A 144 -0.88 -12.19 -12.86
C HIS A 144 -1.17 -10.83 -13.50
N LEU A 145 -0.16 -9.98 -13.68
CA LEU A 145 -0.35 -8.63 -14.24
C LEU A 145 -0.94 -8.65 -15.67
N ALA A 146 -0.55 -9.62 -16.48
CA ALA A 146 -1.09 -9.78 -17.83
C ALA A 146 -2.59 -10.11 -17.87
N LYS A 147 -3.19 -10.54 -16.75
CA LYS A 147 -4.63 -10.78 -16.63
C LYS A 147 -5.45 -9.50 -16.42
N LEU A 148 -4.77 -8.39 -16.13
CA LEU A 148 -5.45 -7.10 -15.93
C LEU A 148 -6.04 -6.60 -17.25
N PRO A 149 -7.24 -6.06 -17.22
CA PRO A 149 -7.97 -5.68 -18.44
C PRO A 149 -7.54 -4.31 -18.97
N PHE A 150 -6.26 -4.12 -19.29
CA PHE A 150 -5.70 -2.85 -19.79
C PHE A 150 -6.46 -2.31 -21.01
N GLU A 151 -6.87 -3.21 -21.91
CA GLU A 151 -7.64 -2.84 -23.11
C GLU A 151 -8.95 -2.10 -22.79
N LYS A 152 -9.59 -2.45 -21.64
CA LYS A 152 -10.80 -1.79 -21.16
C LYS A 152 -10.56 -0.39 -20.62
N PHE A 153 -9.32 -0.08 -20.20
CA PHE A 153 -8.99 1.17 -19.53
C PHE A 153 -8.59 2.28 -20.51
N GLY A 154 -8.16 1.92 -21.73
CA GLY A 154 -7.55 2.89 -22.65
C GLY A 154 -6.41 3.63 -21.97
N ASP A 155 -6.36 4.95 -22.14
CA ASP A 155 -5.34 5.78 -21.46
C ASP A 155 -5.78 6.31 -20.08
N ASN A 156 -7.00 6.02 -19.64
CA ASN A 156 -7.58 6.60 -18.42
C ASN A 156 -7.37 5.71 -17.19
N TYR A 157 -6.11 5.42 -16.86
CA TYR A 157 -5.77 4.66 -15.66
C TYR A 157 -4.51 5.17 -14.97
N GLU A 158 -4.36 4.79 -13.70
CA GLU A 158 -3.15 4.98 -12.88
C GLU A 158 -2.86 3.68 -12.10
N VAL A 159 -1.59 3.46 -11.75
CA VAL A 159 -1.13 2.26 -11.06
C VAL A 159 -0.53 2.64 -9.71
N ILE A 160 -0.90 1.93 -8.67
CA ILE A 160 -0.36 2.03 -7.32
C ILE A 160 0.32 0.70 -6.97
N ILE A 161 1.57 0.75 -6.54
CA ILE A 161 2.33 -0.43 -6.11
C ILE A 161 2.87 -0.17 -4.71
N VAL A 162 2.58 -1.07 -3.77
CA VAL A 162 3.03 -0.96 -2.39
C VAL A 162 3.32 -2.33 -1.78
N GLY A 163 4.47 -2.48 -1.17
CA GLY A 163 4.90 -3.77 -0.59
C GLY A 163 6.41 -3.85 -0.42
N PRO A 164 6.95 -5.06 -0.29
CA PRO A 164 8.39 -5.28 -0.19
C PRO A 164 9.16 -4.68 -1.37
N PRO A 165 10.38 -4.14 -1.16
CA PRO A 165 11.15 -3.46 -2.20
C PRO A 165 11.33 -4.28 -3.48
N MET A 166 11.66 -5.56 -3.37
CA MET A 166 11.84 -6.43 -4.53
C MET A 166 10.54 -6.65 -5.31
N MET A 167 9.41 -6.81 -4.60
CA MET A 167 8.10 -6.89 -5.26
C MET A 167 7.79 -5.61 -6.02
N MET A 168 7.95 -4.44 -5.39
CA MET A 168 7.71 -3.15 -6.04
C MET A 168 8.59 -2.98 -7.28
N LYS A 169 9.88 -3.31 -7.18
CA LYS A 169 10.84 -3.23 -8.29
C LYS A 169 10.40 -4.08 -9.48
N PHE A 170 10.20 -5.37 -9.27
CA PHE A 170 9.84 -6.28 -10.36
C PHE A 170 8.44 -6.01 -10.92
N THR A 171 7.48 -5.67 -10.08
CA THR A 171 6.13 -5.31 -10.52
C THR A 171 6.15 -4.04 -11.39
N SER A 172 6.91 -3.02 -10.99
CA SER A 172 7.04 -1.79 -11.78
C SER A 172 7.71 -2.05 -13.13
N LEU A 173 8.78 -2.84 -13.15
CA LEU A 173 9.45 -3.24 -14.39
C LEU A 173 8.52 -4.03 -15.32
N GLU A 174 7.70 -4.91 -14.77
CA GLU A 174 6.76 -5.68 -15.57
C GLU A 174 5.64 -4.80 -16.14
N PHE A 175 5.11 -3.84 -15.38
CA PHE A 175 4.18 -2.85 -15.91
C PHE A 175 4.78 -2.04 -17.06
N VAL A 176 6.03 -1.59 -16.95
CA VAL A 176 6.73 -0.87 -18.02
C VAL A 176 6.88 -1.75 -19.26
N LYS A 177 7.22 -3.05 -19.12
CA LYS A 177 7.27 -3.99 -20.23
C LYS A 177 5.91 -4.21 -20.91
N LEU A 178 4.82 -4.16 -20.13
CA LEU A 178 3.44 -4.22 -20.63
C LEU A 178 3.00 -2.90 -21.29
N GLY A 179 3.88 -1.90 -21.39
CA GLY A 179 3.61 -0.63 -22.05
C GLY A 179 2.98 0.43 -21.15
N VAL A 180 2.93 0.22 -19.84
CA VAL A 180 2.45 1.23 -18.90
C VAL A 180 3.47 2.36 -18.78
N PRO A 181 3.11 3.62 -19.05
CA PRO A 181 4.00 4.76 -18.90
C PRO A 181 4.43 4.94 -17.43
N GLU A 182 5.72 5.21 -17.21
CA GLU A 182 6.28 5.39 -15.86
C GLU A 182 5.57 6.45 -15.03
N GLU A 183 5.12 7.53 -15.67
CA GLU A 183 4.38 8.63 -15.03
C GLU A 183 3.00 8.25 -14.51
N LYS A 184 2.47 7.11 -14.91
CA LYS A 184 1.21 6.54 -14.40
C LYS A 184 1.42 5.62 -13.20
N ILE A 185 2.66 5.30 -12.84
CA ILE A 185 2.97 4.36 -11.76
C ILE A 185 3.39 5.13 -10.50
N TYR A 186 2.80 4.78 -9.38
CA TYR A 186 3.14 5.28 -8.05
C TYR A 186 3.57 4.14 -7.15
N VAL A 187 4.64 4.37 -6.38
CA VAL A 187 5.16 3.42 -5.40
C VAL A 187 5.29 4.07 -4.03
N SER A 188 5.20 3.29 -2.97
CA SER A 188 5.36 3.77 -1.60
C SER A 188 6.56 3.11 -0.93
N PHE A 189 7.50 3.94 -0.46
CA PHE A 189 8.71 3.49 0.22
C PHE A 189 8.54 3.44 1.74
N GLU A 190 9.02 2.37 2.32
CA GLU A 190 9.24 2.31 3.77
C GLU A 190 10.71 2.60 4.09
N ARG A 191 10.95 3.58 4.95
CA ARG A 191 12.29 3.91 5.44
C ARG A 191 12.24 4.19 6.94
N LYS A 192 13.34 3.88 7.61
CA LYS A 192 13.51 4.22 9.02
C LYS A 192 13.45 5.73 9.18
N MET A 193 12.52 6.23 9.96
CA MET A 193 12.35 7.66 10.23
C MET A 193 12.57 7.95 11.70
N SER A 194 13.26 9.05 12.00
CA SER A 194 13.44 9.56 13.35
C SER A 194 12.83 10.96 13.48
N CYS A 195 13.35 11.98 12.79
CA CYS A 195 12.83 13.33 12.92
C CYS A 195 11.54 13.56 12.12
N ALA A 196 11.37 12.93 10.96
CA ALA A 196 10.30 13.09 9.97
C ALA A 196 10.18 14.51 9.35
N VAL A 197 11.19 15.35 9.53
CA VAL A 197 11.24 16.76 9.08
C VAL A 197 12.52 17.09 8.29
N GLY A 198 13.14 16.11 7.66
CA GLY A 198 14.28 16.29 6.75
C GLY A 198 15.61 16.69 7.42
N LYS A 199 15.79 16.46 8.71
CA LYS A 199 16.99 16.93 9.45
C LYS A 199 18.01 15.85 9.75
N CYS A 200 17.56 14.63 10.12
CA CYS A 200 18.47 13.62 10.70
C CYS A 200 19.11 12.69 9.67
N GLY A 201 18.64 12.64 8.43
CA GLY A 201 19.18 11.79 7.36
C GLY A 201 18.76 10.31 7.41
N HIS A 202 18.10 9.81 8.47
CA HIS A 202 17.76 8.38 8.59
C HIS A 202 16.89 7.83 7.44
N CYS A 203 16.01 8.65 6.88
CA CYS A 203 15.14 8.27 5.77
C CYS A 203 15.68 8.67 4.39
N ARG A 204 16.92 9.17 4.33
CA ARG A 204 17.52 9.66 3.10
C ARG A 204 17.89 8.48 2.18
N VAL A 205 17.57 8.63 0.91
CA VAL A 205 18.05 7.81 -0.20
C VAL A 205 18.66 8.79 -1.19
N ASP A 206 19.96 8.69 -1.44
CA ASP A 206 20.74 9.69 -2.17
C ASP A 206 20.45 11.11 -1.68
N GLU A 207 19.96 11.99 -2.53
CA GLU A 207 19.57 13.34 -2.14
C GLU A 207 18.10 13.49 -1.70
N THR A 208 17.32 12.38 -1.70
CA THR A 208 15.89 12.39 -1.42
C THR A 208 15.59 12.06 0.04
N TYR A 209 14.86 12.93 0.72
CA TYR A 209 14.32 12.68 2.06
C TYR A 209 12.91 12.10 1.97
N VAL A 210 12.76 10.81 2.22
CA VAL A 210 11.46 10.13 2.14
C VAL A 210 10.42 10.77 3.06
N CYS A 211 10.79 11.28 4.21
CA CYS A 211 9.86 11.95 5.13
C CYS A 211 9.34 13.32 4.65
N LEU A 212 9.96 13.94 3.64
CA LEU A 212 9.52 15.22 3.06
C LEU A 212 8.88 15.04 1.68
N GLU A 213 9.52 14.22 0.84
CA GLU A 213 9.16 14.09 -0.56
C GLU A 213 8.28 12.86 -0.84
N GLY A 214 8.36 11.85 0.03
CA GLY A 214 7.56 10.62 0.03
C GLY A 214 6.63 10.54 1.25
N PRO A 215 6.21 9.33 1.63
CA PRO A 215 6.67 8.01 1.15
C PRO A 215 6.20 7.63 -0.25
N VAL A 216 5.17 8.29 -0.79
CA VAL A 216 4.65 7.99 -2.12
C VAL A 216 5.40 8.79 -3.18
N PHE A 217 5.91 8.09 -4.17
CA PHE A 217 6.63 8.67 -5.31
C PHE A 217 6.04 8.22 -6.63
N ASN A 218 6.10 9.09 -7.64
CA ASN A 218 5.93 8.66 -9.01
C ASN A 218 7.14 7.84 -9.46
N TYR A 219 6.92 6.80 -10.27
CA TYR A 219 7.97 5.85 -10.65
C TYR A 219 9.08 6.50 -11.49
N THR A 220 8.79 7.57 -12.21
CA THR A 220 9.82 8.36 -12.93
C THR A 220 10.98 8.79 -12.03
N LYS A 221 10.70 9.07 -10.74
CA LYS A 221 11.71 9.35 -9.72
C LYS A 221 12.07 8.10 -8.92
N ALA A 222 11.09 7.26 -8.63
CA ALA A 222 11.25 6.12 -7.74
C ALA A 222 12.18 5.03 -8.29
N LYS A 223 12.27 4.87 -9.61
CA LYS A 223 13.14 3.88 -10.25
C LYS A 223 14.61 4.04 -9.87
N ASP A 224 15.05 5.27 -9.64
CA ASP A 224 16.41 5.59 -9.24
C ASP A 224 16.63 5.41 -7.72
N LEU A 225 15.55 5.20 -6.95
CA LEU A 225 15.57 4.98 -5.50
C LEU A 225 15.33 3.50 -5.12
N LEU A 226 14.93 2.66 -6.06
CA LEU A 226 14.72 1.22 -5.91
C LEU A 226 16.03 0.47 -6.23
N ASP A 227 16.84 0.21 -5.22
CA ASP A 227 18.05 -0.63 -5.34
C ASP A 227 17.72 -2.11 -5.49
#